data_476afdba046ee9700420d77c55d8dbe3
#
_entry.id   476afdba046ee9700420d77c55d8dbe3
#
_cell.length_a   1.000
_cell.length_b   1.000
_cell.length_c   1.000
_cell.angle_alpha   90.00
_cell.angle_beta   90.00
_cell.angle_gamma   90.00
#
_symmetry.space_group_name_H-M   'P 1'
#
loop_
_entity.id
_entity.type
_entity.pdbx_description
1 polymer ?
#
loop_
_entity_poly.entity_id
_entity_poly.type
_entity_poly.pdbx_seq_one_letter_code
_entity_poly.pdbx_strand_id
1 'polypeptide(L)'
;MSPAPAPGSVRPLVLALAPPAPGIAHDAETPSLELLGGSRLIERLLGTLRALDLPAPVVVARSAAADRLRTVLGPHVQVLAVDGDRREALRAAAGACAEPLLLVHDAERALTPRAVVEEVLGAVRAELDAVVPVVAMTDSVKEVRPDGLRNVDRSTLAGLQSPRLLRREVLEPVLSGTAAPGPGGGFDEILAVLDAGARVGTVHGSHGGFAVVDRLTLWQAQISLGLARDTSHRRGLARRS
;
A
#
# COMPACT_ATOMS: atom_id res chain seq x y z
N MET A 1 23.11 -12.79 -9.71
CA MET A 1 22.18 -12.19 -8.74
C MET A 1 22.89 -11.00 -8.12
N SER A 2 22.37 -9.79 -8.35
CA SER A 2 22.87 -8.62 -7.62
C SER A 2 22.47 -8.74 -6.15
N PRO A 3 23.32 -8.33 -5.18
CA PRO A 3 22.95 -8.33 -3.78
C PRO A 3 21.74 -7.39 -3.55
N ALA A 4 20.91 -7.72 -2.57
CA ALA A 4 19.88 -6.82 -2.09
C ALA A 4 20.50 -5.48 -1.66
N PRO A 5 19.77 -4.36 -1.77
CA PRO A 5 20.29 -3.07 -1.35
C PRO A 5 20.69 -3.10 0.13
N ALA A 6 21.74 -2.37 0.49
CA ALA A 6 22.15 -2.25 1.89
C ALA A 6 20.97 -1.67 2.71
N PRO A 7 20.71 -2.15 3.92
CA PRO A 7 19.56 -1.69 4.74
C PRO A 7 19.50 -0.16 4.90
N GLY A 8 20.64 0.51 5.02
CA GLY A 8 20.70 1.97 5.14
C GLY A 8 20.49 2.75 3.83
N SER A 9 20.31 2.08 2.68
CA SER A 9 20.08 2.74 1.40
C SER A 9 18.60 2.87 1.03
N VAL A 10 17.69 2.28 1.81
CA VAL A 10 16.24 2.26 1.56
C VAL A 10 15.52 2.97 2.71
N ARG A 11 14.69 3.95 2.38
CA ARG A 11 13.76 4.58 3.33
C ARG A 11 12.34 4.14 3.07
N PRO A 12 11.65 3.49 4.03
CA PRO A 12 10.22 3.25 3.93
C PRO A 12 9.42 4.55 4.07
N LEU A 13 8.48 4.76 3.14
CA LEU A 13 7.49 5.83 3.16
C LEU A 13 6.12 5.18 3.30
N VAL A 14 5.42 5.40 4.41
CA VAL A 14 4.11 4.80 4.66
C VAL A 14 3.03 5.87 4.51
N LEU A 15 2.11 5.64 3.57
CA LEU A 15 1.03 6.57 3.27
C LEU A 15 -0.27 6.11 3.94
N ALA A 16 -0.75 6.85 4.93
CA ALA A 16 -2.03 6.64 5.62
C ALA A 16 -3.03 7.71 5.15
N LEU A 17 -3.39 7.68 3.87
CA LEU A 17 -4.16 8.72 3.20
C LEU A 17 -5.63 8.35 2.97
N ALA A 18 -6.02 7.09 3.15
CA ALA A 18 -7.40 6.69 2.96
C ALA A 18 -8.32 7.44 3.93
N PRO A 19 -9.44 7.99 3.43
CA PRO A 19 -10.41 8.66 4.28
C PRO A 19 -11.12 7.66 5.19
N PRO A 20 -11.73 8.11 6.28
CA PRO A 20 -12.65 7.28 7.07
C PRO A 20 -13.75 6.73 6.17
N ALA A 21 -14.13 5.46 6.40
CA ALA A 21 -15.22 4.82 5.67
C ALA A 21 -16.33 4.38 6.62
N PRO A 22 -17.60 4.35 6.18
CA PRO A 22 -18.71 3.90 7.00
C PRO A 22 -18.49 2.49 7.54
N GLY A 23 -18.64 2.33 8.85
CA GLY A 23 -18.53 1.04 9.54
C GLY A 23 -17.11 0.50 9.76
N ILE A 24 -16.10 1.30 9.47
CA ILE A 24 -14.72 1.07 9.90
C ILE A 24 -14.33 2.21 10.84
N ALA A 25 -13.75 1.87 11.99
CA ALA A 25 -13.24 2.81 13.00
C ALA A 25 -14.22 3.96 13.35
N HIS A 26 -15.12 3.73 14.27
CA HIS A 26 -16.12 4.72 14.69
C HIS A 26 -15.52 6.06 15.14
N ASP A 27 -14.26 6.06 15.60
CA ASP A 27 -13.53 7.24 16.08
C ASP A 27 -12.16 7.41 15.40
N ALA A 28 -11.82 6.59 14.39
CA ALA A 28 -10.54 6.71 13.71
C ALA A 28 -10.68 7.53 12.44
N GLU A 29 -9.82 8.48 12.31
CA GLU A 29 -9.74 9.42 11.18
C GLU A 29 -9.11 8.79 9.94
N THR A 30 -8.68 7.52 10.05
CA THR A 30 -8.12 6.71 8.95
C THR A 30 -8.29 5.22 9.24
N PRO A 31 -8.57 4.38 8.23
CA PRO A 31 -8.65 2.92 8.38
C PRO A 31 -7.36 2.29 8.95
N SER A 32 -6.21 2.91 8.75
CA SER A 32 -4.92 2.40 9.25
C SER A 32 -4.85 2.31 10.79
N LEU A 33 -5.71 3.02 11.50
CA LEU A 33 -5.85 2.96 12.96
C LEU A 33 -6.78 1.85 13.46
N GLU A 34 -7.48 1.16 12.55
CA GLU A 34 -8.39 0.08 12.91
C GLU A 34 -7.68 -1.11 13.54
N LEU A 35 -8.34 -1.72 14.52
CA LEU A 35 -7.80 -2.89 15.23
C LEU A 35 -8.10 -4.18 14.46
N LEU A 36 -7.06 -4.98 14.28
CA LEU A 36 -7.13 -6.30 13.68
C LEU A 36 -6.34 -7.30 14.54
N GLY A 37 -7.05 -8.13 15.30
CA GLY A 37 -6.43 -9.11 16.19
C GLY A 37 -5.55 -8.49 17.29
N GLY A 38 -6.00 -7.39 17.89
CA GLY A 38 -5.31 -6.73 19.00
C GLY A 38 -4.21 -5.74 18.63
N SER A 39 -3.85 -5.62 17.33
CA SER A 39 -2.91 -4.59 16.84
C SER A 39 -3.57 -3.75 15.77
N ARG A 40 -3.20 -2.47 15.66
CA ARG A 40 -3.68 -1.63 14.57
C ARG A 40 -3.07 -2.04 13.25
N LEU A 41 -3.76 -1.77 12.15
CA LEU A 41 -3.26 -2.07 10.80
C LEU A 41 -1.88 -1.46 10.58
N ILE A 42 -1.70 -0.18 10.91
CA ILE A 42 -0.41 0.49 10.75
C ILE A 42 0.69 -0.14 11.63
N GLU A 43 0.38 -0.55 12.86
CA GLU A 43 1.34 -1.22 13.75
C GLU A 43 1.81 -2.56 13.17
N ARG A 44 0.91 -3.32 12.52
CA ARG A 44 1.25 -4.56 11.82
C ARG A 44 2.19 -4.31 10.66
N LEU A 45 1.89 -3.31 9.83
CA LEU A 45 2.75 -2.92 8.72
C LEU A 45 4.14 -2.54 9.20
N LEU A 46 4.22 -1.64 10.20
CA LEU A 46 5.50 -1.21 10.75
C LEU A 46 6.26 -2.39 11.39
N GLY A 47 5.55 -3.34 12.00
CA GLY A 47 6.12 -4.59 12.50
C GLY A 47 6.78 -5.42 11.39
N THR A 48 6.13 -5.54 10.23
CA THR A 48 6.68 -6.23 9.06
C THR A 48 7.93 -5.54 8.54
N LEU A 49 7.92 -4.20 8.41
CA LEU A 49 9.09 -3.43 7.95
C LEU A 49 10.26 -3.52 8.92
N ARG A 50 9.99 -3.47 10.23
CA ARG A 50 11.01 -3.63 11.27
C ARG A 50 11.64 -5.03 11.26
N ALA A 51 10.83 -6.07 11.01
CA ALA A 51 11.34 -7.45 10.90
C ALA A 51 12.24 -7.69 9.69
N LEU A 52 12.34 -6.72 8.77
CA LEU A 52 13.23 -6.70 7.60
C LEU A 52 14.47 -5.81 7.82
N ASP A 53 14.72 -5.39 9.07
CA ASP A 53 15.82 -4.48 9.43
C ASP A 53 15.83 -3.17 8.64
N LEU A 54 14.66 -2.73 8.15
CA LEU A 54 14.52 -1.44 7.50
C LEU A 54 14.51 -0.30 8.52
N PRO A 55 15.03 0.87 8.17
CA PRO A 55 14.95 2.06 9.02
C PRO A 55 13.52 2.41 9.40
N ALA A 56 13.34 3.15 10.50
CA ALA A 56 12.02 3.66 10.88
C ALA A 56 11.40 4.44 9.71
N PRO A 57 10.12 4.16 9.35
CA PRO A 57 9.49 4.81 8.22
C PRO A 57 9.21 6.30 8.47
N VAL A 58 9.12 7.07 7.39
CA VAL A 58 8.37 8.33 7.38
C VAL A 58 6.92 8.00 7.10
N VAL A 59 6.02 8.32 8.02
CA VAL A 59 4.58 8.14 7.87
C VAL A 59 3.97 9.46 7.42
N VAL A 60 3.13 9.43 6.39
CA VAL A 60 2.36 10.60 5.95
C VAL A 60 0.88 10.31 6.17
N ALA A 61 0.20 11.25 6.80
CA ALA A 61 -1.23 11.15 7.06
C ALA A 61 -1.92 12.49 6.80
N ARG A 62 -3.24 12.45 6.66
CA ARG A 62 -4.05 13.67 6.69
C ARG A 62 -3.93 14.36 8.04
N SER A 63 -4.00 15.69 8.08
CA SER A 63 -3.85 16.46 9.33
C SER A 63 -4.80 15.97 10.41
N ALA A 64 -6.04 15.63 10.06
CA ALA A 64 -7.04 15.08 10.97
C ALA A 64 -6.57 13.83 11.72
N ALA A 65 -5.80 12.94 11.09
CA ALA A 65 -5.32 11.68 11.68
C ALA A 65 -3.91 11.78 12.30
N ALA A 66 -3.16 12.81 11.97
CA ALA A 66 -1.72 12.89 12.25
C ALA A 66 -1.40 12.84 13.75
N ASP A 67 -2.12 13.57 14.60
CA ASP A 67 -1.87 13.61 16.05
C ASP A 67 -2.16 12.25 16.70
N ARG A 68 -3.22 11.59 16.28
CA ARG A 68 -3.55 10.24 16.77
C ARG A 68 -2.49 9.23 16.35
N LEU A 69 -2.01 9.32 15.12
CA LEU A 69 -0.91 8.47 14.63
C LEU A 69 0.39 8.74 15.40
N ARG A 70 0.74 10.00 15.69
CA ARG A 70 1.90 10.32 16.55
C ARG A 70 1.79 9.69 17.92
N THR A 71 0.61 9.78 18.52
CA THR A 71 0.36 9.16 19.84
C THR A 71 0.51 7.64 19.81
N VAL A 72 -0.02 6.99 18.76
CA VAL A 72 0.01 5.53 18.61
C VAL A 72 1.42 5.01 18.29
N LEU A 73 2.13 5.69 17.39
CA LEU A 73 3.42 5.22 16.88
C LEU A 73 4.60 5.64 17.76
N GLY A 74 4.37 6.62 18.64
CA GLY A 74 5.40 7.12 19.54
C GLY A 74 6.45 8.01 18.86
N PRO A 75 7.42 8.51 19.63
CA PRO A 75 8.35 9.56 19.18
C PRO A 75 9.42 9.09 18.19
N HIS A 76 9.57 7.77 18.02
CA HIS A 76 10.61 7.20 17.14
C HIS A 76 10.17 7.09 15.68
N VAL A 77 8.90 7.37 15.37
CA VAL A 77 8.35 7.35 14.01
C VAL A 77 7.97 8.78 13.63
N GLN A 78 8.59 9.28 12.57
CA GLN A 78 8.25 10.60 12.04
C GLN A 78 6.88 10.55 11.35
N VAL A 79 5.94 11.39 11.80
CA VAL A 79 4.60 11.52 11.19
C VAL A 79 4.43 12.92 10.64
N LEU A 80 4.26 13.01 9.33
CA LEU A 80 4.00 14.23 8.58
C LEU A 80 2.50 14.38 8.34
N ALA A 81 1.98 15.60 8.56
CA ALA A 81 0.61 15.96 8.26
C ALA A 81 0.53 16.63 6.89
N VAL A 82 -0.27 16.10 5.97
CA VAL A 82 -0.43 16.62 4.61
C VAL A 82 -1.89 16.48 4.19
N ASP A 83 -2.55 17.60 3.88
CA ASP A 83 -3.95 17.62 3.42
C ASP A 83 -4.10 17.62 1.89
N GLY A 84 -3.02 17.42 1.20
CA GLY A 84 -2.97 17.32 -0.24
C GLY A 84 -3.26 15.93 -0.81
N ASP A 85 -2.96 15.78 -2.06
CA ASP A 85 -3.08 14.50 -2.78
C ASP A 85 -1.88 13.57 -2.50
N ARG A 86 -1.89 12.39 -3.14
CA ARG A 86 -0.79 11.40 -3.03
C ARG A 86 0.55 11.97 -3.48
N ARG A 87 0.57 12.88 -4.47
CA ARG A 87 1.81 13.53 -4.97
C ARG A 87 2.42 14.42 -3.90
N GLU A 88 1.60 15.25 -3.26
CA GLU A 88 2.03 16.14 -2.20
C GLU A 88 2.52 15.36 -0.97
N ALA A 89 1.83 14.29 -0.62
CA ALA A 89 2.24 13.38 0.43
C ALA A 89 3.61 12.76 0.16
N LEU A 90 3.83 12.24 -1.05
CA LEU A 90 5.11 11.68 -1.46
C LEU A 90 6.22 12.72 -1.52
N ARG A 91 5.92 13.94 -1.99
CA ARG A 91 6.88 15.06 -2.00
C ARG A 91 7.33 15.40 -0.58
N ALA A 92 6.39 15.51 0.36
CA ALA A 92 6.70 15.78 1.77
C ALA A 92 7.55 14.65 2.39
N ALA A 93 7.19 13.39 2.13
CA ALA A 93 7.92 12.24 2.64
C ALA A 93 9.34 12.12 2.06
N ALA A 94 9.49 12.30 0.76
CA ALA A 94 10.79 12.29 0.09
C ALA A 94 11.71 13.42 0.59
N GLY A 95 11.13 14.61 0.82
CA GLY A 95 11.87 15.75 1.39
C GLY A 95 12.32 15.56 2.84
N ALA A 96 11.73 14.62 3.57
CA ALA A 96 12.06 14.34 4.97
C ALA A 96 13.15 13.28 5.16
N CYS A 97 13.74 12.77 4.09
CA CYS A 97 14.77 11.72 4.10
C CYS A 97 15.77 11.94 2.95
N ALA A 98 16.90 11.22 2.97
CA ALA A 98 17.97 11.41 2.00
C ALA A 98 18.36 10.12 1.25
N GLU A 99 17.77 8.99 1.59
CA GLU A 99 18.12 7.70 1.04
C GLU A 99 17.85 7.63 -0.47
N PRO A 100 18.72 6.95 -1.25
CA PRO A 100 18.58 6.88 -2.70
C PRO A 100 17.43 6.00 -3.19
N LEU A 101 16.93 5.12 -2.33
CA LEU A 101 15.80 4.22 -2.62
C LEU A 101 14.65 4.50 -1.66
N LEU A 102 13.45 4.67 -2.20
CA LEU A 102 12.23 4.96 -1.46
C LEU A 102 11.26 3.80 -1.60
N LEU A 103 10.90 3.17 -0.48
CA LEU A 103 9.94 2.06 -0.42
C LEU A 103 8.57 2.61 -0.02
N VAL A 104 7.74 2.92 -1.00
CA VAL A 104 6.40 3.48 -0.81
C VAL A 104 5.41 2.37 -0.47
N HIS A 105 4.76 2.46 0.69
CA HIS A 105 3.77 1.47 1.13
C HIS A 105 2.48 2.15 1.60
N ASP A 106 1.34 1.66 1.10
CA ASP A 106 0.04 2.11 1.56
C ASP A 106 -0.29 1.47 2.91
N ALA A 107 -0.64 2.27 3.91
CA ALA A 107 -0.92 1.80 5.28
C ALA A 107 -2.12 0.85 5.34
N GLU A 108 -3.05 0.99 4.41
CA GLU A 108 -4.23 0.15 4.27
C GLU A 108 -3.92 -1.28 3.79
N ARG A 109 -2.71 -1.51 3.24
CA ARG A 109 -2.23 -2.84 2.83
C ARG A 109 -1.38 -3.52 3.91
N ALA A 110 -1.82 -3.39 5.14
CA ALA A 110 -1.12 -3.89 6.32
C ALA A 110 -0.91 -5.41 6.38
N LEU A 111 -1.63 -6.16 5.54
CA LEU A 111 -1.53 -7.62 5.44
C LEU A 111 -0.61 -8.08 4.29
N THR A 112 0.11 -7.17 3.65
CA THR A 112 1.11 -7.54 2.65
C THR A 112 2.11 -8.51 3.26
N PRO A 113 2.26 -9.74 2.70
CA PRO A 113 3.18 -10.71 3.25
C PRO A 113 4.63 -10.20 3.22
N ARG A 114 5.39 -10.52 4.25
CA ARG A 114 6.82 -10.20 4.33
C ARG A 114 7.58 -10.63 3.07
N ALA A 115 7.28 -11.81 2.53
CA ALA A 115 7.90 -12.32 1.32
C ALA A 115 7.74 -11.38 0.10
N VAL A 116 6.60 -10.70 -0.04
CA VAL A 116 6.39 -9.72 -1.12
C VAL A 116 7.32 -8.52 -0.96
N VAL A 117 7.50 -8.03 0.29
CA VAL A 117 8.44 -6.93 0.56
C VAL A 117 9.88 -7.36 0.25
N GLU A 118 10.26 -8.59 0.65
CA GLU A 118 11.57 -9.18 0.36
C GLU A 118 11.81 -9.34 -1.15
N GLU A 119 10.79 -9.77 -1.92
CA GLU A 119 10.89 -9.85 -3.38
C GLU A 119 11.10 -8.48 -4.03
N VAL A 120 10.35 -7.46 -3.59
CA VAL A 120 10.52 -6.09 -4.08
C VAL A 120 11.93 -5.58 -3.80
N LEU A 121 12.44 -5.76 -2.57
CA LEU A 121 13.81 -5.35 -2.20
C LEU A 121 14.86 -6.14 -2.97
N GLY A 122 14.66 -7.45 -3.14
CA GLY A 122 15.58 -8.34 -3.85
C GLY A 122 15.58 -8.18 -5.37
N ALA A 123 14.55 -7.53 -5.94
CA ALA A 123 14.43 -7.32 -7.39
C ALA A 123 15.16 -6.06 -7.89
N VAL A 124 15.70 -5.23 -6.99
CA VAL A 124 16.48 -4.04 -7.39
C VAL A 124 17.69 -4.46 -8.22
N ARG A 125 17.82 -3.88 -9.40
CA ARG A 125 18.94 -4.04 -10.34
C ARG A 125 19.40 -2.67 -10.79
N ALA A 126 20.64 -2.59 -11.27
CA ALA A 126 21.17 -1.33 -11.82
C ALA A 126 20.33 -0.81 -12.99
N GLU A 127 19.71 -1.74 -13.73
CA GLU A 127 18.91 -1.44 -14.92
C GLU A 127 17.47 -1.03 -14.60
N LEU A 128 17.00 -1.17 -13.35
CA LEU A 128 15.64 -0.84 -12.97
C LEU A 128 15.59 0.43 -12.13
N ASP A 129 14.65 1.29 -12.47
CA ASP A 129 14.40 2.55 -11.80
C ASP A 129 13.31 2.43 -10.74
N ALA A 130 12.41 1.46 -10.93
CA ALA A 130 11.38 1.10 -9.96
C ALA A 130 11.04 -0.40 -10.00
N VAL A 131 10.47 -0.90 -8.91
CA VAL A 131 9.94 -2.27 -8.79
C VAL A 131 8.58 -2.21 -8.11
N VAL A 132 7.59 -2.92 -8.67
CA VAL A 132 6.22 -2.96 -8.15
C VAL A 132 5.69 -4.40 -8.11
N PRO A 133 5.02 -4.81 -7.01
CA PRO A 133 4.34 -6.11 -6.97
C PRO A 133 3.02 -6.03 -7.74
N VAL A 134 2.73 -7.08 -8.49
CA VAL A 134 1.53 -7.18 -9.32
C VAL A 134 0.78 -8.48 -9.05
N VAL A 135 -0.54 -8.44 -9.16
CA VAL A 135 -1.41 -9.61 -9.13
C VAL A 135 -2.21 -9.71 -10.43
N ALA A 136 -2.41 -10.94 -10.90
CA ALA A 136 -3.26 -11.16 -12.06
C ALA A 136 -4.70 -10.77 -11.77
N MET A 137 -5.38 -10.23 -12.78
CA MET A 137 -6.81 -9.94 -12.70
C MET A 137 -7.61 -11.24 -12.79
N THR A 138 -8.44 -11.51 -11.78
CA THR A 138 -9.27 -12.72 -11.72
C THR A 138 -10.65 -12.53 -12.34
N ASP A 139 -11.21 -11.32 -12.26
CA ASP A 139 -12.53 -11.00 -12.78
C ASP A 139 -12.49 -10.66 -14.28
N SER A 140 -13.66 -10.76 -14.94
CA SER A 140 -13.81 -10.29 -16.31
C SER A 140 -13.80 -8.76 -16.36
N VAL A 141 -12.94 -8.20 -17.21
CA VAL A 141 -12.82 -6.75 -17.38
C VAL A 141 -13.53 -6.33 -18.67
N LYS A 142 -14.31 -5.25 -18.60
CA LYS A 142 -14.99 -4.63 -19.73
C LYS A 142 -14.59 -3.17 -19.81
N GLU A 143 -14.25 -2.73 -21.00
CA GLU A 143 -14.12 -1.32 -21.33
C GLU A 143 -15.52 -0.77 -21.61
N VAL A 144 -15.90 0.28 -20.91
CA VAL A 144 -17.19 0.97 -21.14
C VAL A 144 -16.96 2.04 -22.20
N ARG A 145 -17.71 1.95 -23.30
CA ARG A 145 -17.68 2.91 -24.42
C ARG A 145 -19.05 3.52 -24.62
N PRO A 146 -19.15 4.67 -25.32
CA PRO A 146 -20.45 5.27 -25.64
C PRO A 146 -21.38 4.35 -26.46
N ASP A 147 -20.80 3.45 -27.26
CA ASP A 147 -21.48 2.50 -28.13
C ASP A 147 -21.70 1.12 -27.50
N GLY A 148 -21.28 0.91 -26.23
CA GLY A 148 -21.49 -0.34 -25.52
C GLY A 148 -20.29 -0.84 -24.72
N LEU A 149 -20.23 -2.17 -24.53
CA LEU A 149 -19.18 -2.82 -23.76
C LEU A 149 -18.21 -3.58 -24.66
N ARG A 150 -16.90 -3.35 -24.50
CA ARG A 150 -15.86 -4.12 -25.15
C ARG A 150 -15.18 -5.05 -24.14
N ASN A 151 -14.95 -6.30 -24.52
CA ASN A 151 -14.19 -7.22 -23.69
C ASN A 151 -12.71 -6.82 -23.69
N VAL A 152 -12.10 -6.74 -22.52
CA VAL A 152 -10.65 -6.57 -22.36
C VAL A 152 -10.04 -7.91 -21.98
N ASP A 153 -8.96 -8.30 -22.66
CA ASP A 153 -8.25 -9.52 -22.31
C ASP A 153 -7.54 -9.30 -20.96
N ARG A 154 -8.07 -9.94 -19.92
CA ARG A 154 -7.54 -9.81 -18.56
C ARG A 154 -6.11 -10.36 -18.42
N SER A 155 -5.65 -11.23 -19.32
CA SER A 155 -4.28 -11.74 -19.29
C SER A 155 -3.24 -10.66 -19.55
N THR A 156 -3.64 -9.54 -20.17
CA THR A 156 -2.81 -8.36 -20.42
C THR A 156 -2.87 -7.34 -19.27
N LEU A 157 -3.68 -7.58 -18.24
CA LEU A 157 -3.91 -6.66 -17.14
C LEU A 157 -3.34 -7.21 -15.84
N ALA A 158 -2.79 -6.32 -15.03
CA ALA A 158 -2.31 -6.63 -13.70
C ALA A 158 -2.75 -5.56 -12.70
N GLY A 159 -3.14 -5.99 -11.51
CA GLY A 159 -3.39 -5.08 -10.39
C GLY A 159 -2.09 -4.70 -9.70
N LEU A 160 -1.77 -3.41 -9.66
CA LEU A 160 -0.61 -2.91 -8.93
C LEU A 160 -0.85 -2.95 -7.42
N GLN A 161 0.18 -3.34 -6.68
CA GLN A 161 0.13 -3.36 -5.21
C GLN A 161 1.24 -2.47 -4.61
N SER A 162 1.31 -2.39 -3.29
CA SER A 162 2.42 -1.87 -2.52
C SER A 162 3.04 -3.00 -1.66
N PRO A 163 4.32 -2.88 -1.25
CA PRO A 163 5.19 -1.73 -1.42
C PRO A 163 5.71 -1.56 -2.84
N ARG A 164 6.02 -0.32 -3.21
CA ARG A 164 6.66 0.05 -4.49
C ARG A 164 8.03 0.63 -4.18
N LEU A 165 9.07 0.09 -4.78
CA LEU A 165 10.43 0.59 -4.59
C LEU A 165 10.83 1.44 -5.78
N LEU A 166 11.25 2.67 -5.54
CA LEU A 166 11.65 3.62 -6.58
C LEU A 166 13.00 4.25 -6.25
N ARG A 167 13.79 4.52 -7.27
CA ARG A 167 14.95 5.40 -7.12
C ARG A 167 14.47 6.83 -6.90
N ARG A 168 15.09 7.50 -5.94
CA ARG A 168 14.79 8.91 -5.66
C ARG A 168 14.95 9.78 -6.89
N GLU A 169 16.01 9.57 -7.66
CA GLU A 169 16.35 10.36 -8.84
C GLU A 169 15.29 10.34 -9.96
N VAL A 170 14.47 9.28 -10.03
CA VAL A 170 13.35 9.20 -11.00
C VAL A 170 12.03 9.66 -10.38
N LEU A 171 11.86 9.53 -9.07
CA LEU A 171 10.63 9.94 -8.38
C LEU A 171 10.55 11.45 -8.18
N GLU A 172 11.60 12.12 -7.71
CA GLU A 172 11.56 13.57 -7.40
C GLU A 172 11.17 14.45 -8.61
N PRO A 173 11.66 14.22 -9.83
CA PRO A 173 11.25 15.00 -10.99
C PRO A 173 9.74 14.91 -11.28
N VAL A 174 9.13 13.71 -11.17
CA VAL A 174 7.70 13.53 -11.41
C VAL A 174 6.84 14.09 -10.29
N LEU A 175 7.37 14.16 -9.05
CA LEU A 175 6.69 14.82 -7.94
C LEU A 175 6.68 16.34 -8.12
N SER A 176 7.69 16.92 -8.74
CA SER A 176 7.82 18.36 -8.98
C SER A 176 7.08 18.82 -10.24
N GLY A 177 6.83 17.91 -11.17
CA GLY A 177 6.18 18.19 -12.45
C GLY A 177 4.65 18.22 -12.39
N THR A 178 4.04 18.46 -13.56
CA THR A 178 2.59 18.43 -13.80
C THR A 178 2.19 17.11 -14.48
N ALA A 179 2.65 15.95 -13.98
CA ALA A 179 2.27 14.66 -14.53
C ALA A 179 0.73 14.54 -14.60
N ALA A 180 0.23 14.00 -15.70
CA ALA A 180 -1.20 13.80 -15.89
C ALA A 180 -1.78 12.90 -14.77
N PRO A 181 -3.04 13.12 -14.37
CA PRO A 181 -3.68 12.22 -13.43
C PRO A 181 -3.77 10.81 -14.03
N GLY A 182 -3.48 9.83 -13.20
CA GLY A 182 -3.63 8.42 -13.57
C GLY A 182 -5.10 8.01 -13.78
N PRO A 183 -5.35 6.77 -14.22
CA PRO A 183 -6.68 6.21 -14.30
C PRO A 183 -7.40 6.36 -12.95
N GLY A 184 -8.59 6.95 -12.95
CA GLY A 184 -9.33 7.28 -11.71
C GLY A 184 -9.08 8.68 -11.17
N GLY A 185 -8.30 9.53 -11.86
CA GLY A 185 -8.16 10.96 -11.56
C GLY A 185 -7.15 11.30 -10.46
N GLY A 186 -6.49 10.31 -9.85
CA GLY A 186 -5.47 10.50 -8.82
C GLY A 186 -4.03 10.37 -9.36
N PHE A 187 -3.05 10.83 -8.59
CA PHE A 187 -1.64 10.61 -8.90
C PHE A 187 -1.25 9.16 -8.58
N ASP A 188 -0.56 8.51 -9.52
CA ASP A 188 0.11 7.23 -9.31
C ASP A 188 1.59 7.37 -9.72
N GLU A 189 2.48 7.16 -8.76
CA GLU A 189 3.92 7.35 -8.95
C GLU A 189 4.52 6.37 -9.95
N ILE A 190 3.99 5.14 -10.07
CA ILE A 190 4.49 4.15 -11.03
C ILE A 190 4.15 4.58 -12.46
N LEU A 191 2.91 5.02 -12.68
CA LEU A 191 2.51 5.52 -14.00
C LEU A 191 3.29 6.80 -14.35
N ALA A 192 3.46 7.70 -13.40
CA ALA A 192 4.19 8.94 -13.63
C ALA A 192 5.66 8.71 -14.01
N VAL A 193 6.36 7.77 -13.35
CA VAL A 193 7.75 7.44 -13.72
C VAL A 193 7.83 6.66 -15.03
N LEU A 194 6.84 5.78 -15.34
CA LEU A 194 6.75 5.10 -16.63
C LEU A 194 6.59 6.10 -17.78
N ASP A 195 5.68 7.08 -17.63
CA ASP A 195 5.46 8.15 -18.63
C ASP A 195 6.71 9.03 -18.81
N ALA A 196 7.52 9.16 -17.75
CA ALA A 196 8.82 9.83 -17.81
C ALA A 196 9.95 8.96 -18.41
N GLY A 197 9.66 7.73 -18.85
CA GLY A 197 10.62 6.82 -19.50
C GLY A 197 11.41 5.94 -18.54
N ALA A 198 11.04 5.84 -17.28
CA ALA A 198 11.70 4.96 -16.31
C ALA A 198 11.44 3.48 -16.61
N ARG A 199 12.42 2.65 -16.29
CA ARG A 199 12.34 1.18 -16.42
C ARG A 199 11.76 0.58 -15.14
N VAL A 200 10.53 0.09 -15.22
CA VAL A 200 9.81 -0.51 -14.09
C VAL A 200 9.81 -2.03 -14.21
N GLY A 201 10.37 -2.69 -13.21
CA GLY A 201 10.28 -4.15 -13.05
C GLY A 201 9.06 -4.55 -12.22
N THR A 202 8.59 -5.78 -12.43
CA THR A 202 7.49 -6.34 -11.66
C THR A 202 7.92 -7.58 -10.89
N VAL A 203 7.32 -7.80 -9.73
CA VAL A 203 7.43 -9.04 -8.94
C VAL A 203 6.04 -9.58 -8.62
N HIS A 204 5.97 -10.81 -8.13
CA HIS A 204 4.69 -11.37 -7.73
C HIS A 204 4.15 -10.68 -6.48
N GLY A 205 2.93 -10.20 -6.57
CA GLY A 205 2.17 -9.71 -5.43
C GLY A 205 1.45 -10.82 -4.69
N SER A 206 0.55 -10.44 -3.79
CA SER A 206 -0.26 -11.41 -3.04
C SER A 206 -1.71 -10.95 -2.94
N HIS A 207 -2.65 -11.84 -3.25
CA HIS A 207 -4.07 -11.56 -3.00
C HIS A 207 -4.37 -11.33 -1.51
N GLY A 208 -3.53 -11.84 -0.59
CA GLY A 208 -3.62 -11.54 0.84
C GLY A 208 -3.20 -10.11 1.21
N GLY A 209 -2.46 -9.42 0.33
CA GLY A 209 -2.04 -8.01 0.51
C GLY A 209 -3.06 -6.99 0.02
N PHE A 210 -4.35 -7.28 0.11
CA PHE A 210 -5.41 -6.35 -0.26
C PHE A 210 -5.50 -5.15 0.69
N ALA A 211 -6.10 -4.06 0.21
CA ALA A 211 -6.31 -2.88 1.04
C ALA A 211 -7.51 -3.05 1.98
N VAL A 212 -7.34 -2.72 3.25
CA VAL A 212 -8.40 -2.71 4.27
C VAL A 212 -8.89 -1.27 4.41
N VAL A 213 -9.95 -0.93 3.69
CA VAL A 213 -10.48 0.43 3.59
C VAL A 213 -11.94 0.56 4.02
N ASP A 214 -12.64 -0.56 4.24
CA ASP A 214 -14.02 -0.59 4.64
C ASP A 214 -14.32 -1.80 5.53
N ARG A 215 -15.57 -1.91 6.01
CA ARG A 215 -16.01 -3.00 6.88
C ARG A 215 -15.91 -4.38 6.23
N LEU A 216 -16.14 -4.48 4.92
CA LEU A 216 -16.08 -5.75 4.21
C LEU A 216 -14.63 -6.26 4.14
N THR A 217 -13.72 -5.40 3.73
CA THR A 217 -12.29 -5.72 3.66
C THR A 217 -11.68 -5.95 5.04
N LEU A 218 -12.14 -5.26 6.09
CA LEU A 218 -11.76 -5.56 7.47
C LEU A 218 -12.23 -6.96 7.89
N TRP A 219 -13.47 -7.33 7.56
CA TRP A 219 -13.98 -8.66 7.84
C TRP A 219 -13.21 -9.76 7.08
N GLN A 220 -12.88 -9.53 5.80
CA GLN A 220 -12.01 -10.41 5.03
C GLN A 220 -10.63 -10.57 5.70
N ALA A 221 -10.07 -9.48 6.21
CA ALA A 221 -8.81 -9.50 6.95
C ALA A 221 -8.89 -10.34 8.22
N GLN A 222 -10.00 -10.23 8.97
CA GLN A 222 -10.26 -11.07 10.15
C GLN A 222 -10.34 -12.55 9.80
N ILE A 223 -11.00 -12.90 8.71
CA ILE A 223 -11.08 -14.30 8.22
C ILE A 223 -9.68 -14.80 7.83
N SER A 224 -8.95 -14.03 7.04
CA SER A 224 -7.63 -14.44 6.54
C SER A 224 -6.61 -14.67 7.67
N LEU A 225 -6.78 -14.01 8.82
CA LEU A 225 -5.97 -14.23 10.02
C LEU A 225 -6.57 -15.27 10.99
N GLY A 226 -7.67 -15.93 10.63
CA GLY A 226 -8.36 -16.88 11.51
C GLY A 226 -9.02 -16.25 12.73
N LEU A 227 -9.25 -14.94 12.73
CA LEU A 227 -9.83 -14.19 13.86
C LEU A 227 -11.36 -14.20 13.86
N ALA A 228 -11.97 -14.30 12.68
CA ALA A 228 -13.42 -14.47 12.55
C ALA A 228 -13.76 -15.97 12.64
N ARG A 229 -14.57 -16.33 13.63
CA ARG A 229 -15.18 -17.65 13.64
C ARG A 229 -16.27 -17.67 12.58
N ASP A 230 -16.24 -18.67 11.70
CA ASP A 230 -17.34 -18.95 10.80
C ASP A 230 -18.58 -19.32 11.63
N THR A 231 -19.50 -18.37 11.81
CA THR A 231 -20.76 -18.59 12.54
C THR A 231 -21.83 -19.27 11.67
N SER A 232 -21.51 -19.57 10.39
CA SER A 232 -22.48 -20.14 9.46
C SER A 232 -22.80 -21.62 9.75
N HIS A 233 -21.96 -22.36 10.49
CA HIS A 233 -22.18 -23.77 10.81
C HIS A 233 -22.93 -24.09 12.09
N ARG A 234 -23.44 -23.10 12.86
CA ARG A 234 -24.14 -23.36 14.13
C ARG A 234 -25.67 -23.37 14.05
N ARG A 235 -26.28 -23.29 12.87
CA ARG A 235 -27.75 -23.33 12.71
C ARG A 235 -28.26 -24.62 12.04
N GLY A 236 -27.71 -25.75 12.35
CA GLY A 236 -28.08 -27.00 11.68
C GLY A 236 -28.15 -28.27 12.53
N LEU A 237 -28.36 -28.19 13.85
CA LEU A 237 -28.63 -29.41 14.63
C LEU A 237 -29.44 -29.10 15.89
N ALA A 238 -30.65 -28.55 15.74
CA ALA A 238 -31.68 -28.75 16.74
C ALA A 238 -32.44 -30.04 16.38
N ARG A 239 -32.06 -31.12 17.02
CA ARG A 239 -32.78 -32.39 16.95
C ARG A 239 -34.20 -32.19 17.47
N ARG A 240 -35.16 -32.62 16.66
CA ARG A 240 -36.49 -33.01 17.15
C ARG A 240 -36.33 -34.29 17.96
N SER A 241 -36.76 -34.27 19.16
CA SER A 241 -37.26 -35.43 19.92
C SER A 241 -38.73 -35.20 20.17
#